data_88dbfd8ed0a0bc5fc11ae027b4517aa3
#
_entry.id   88dbfd8ed0a0bc5fc11ae027b4517aa3
#
_cell.length_a   1.000
_cell.length_b   1.000
_cell.length_c   1.000
_cell.angle_alpha   90.00
_cell.angle_beta   90.00
_cell.angle_gamma   90.00
#
_symmetry.space_group_name_H-M   'P 1'
#
loop_
_entity.id
_entity.type
_entity.pdbx_description
1 polymer ?
#
loop_
_entity_poly.entity_id
_entity_poly.type
_entity_poly.pdbx_seq_one_letter_code
_entity_poly.pdbx_strand_id
1 'polypeptide(L)'
;ILVILFQDDIRRVLSRMGKKPLLGNAGSLSSKQILDEIIRAATALAQKKIGALVVIERNIILSRYIDVGILLDARVSKELIVSVFHPSSPIHDGAIIVQQGRIAAAGCFLPLTRDDEVDPNLGTRHRAAIGISQETDAIVVAVSEENSAISLVVDGVVSRNLDAKDLRRALRSLLGEDTAEEA
;
A
#
# COMPACT_ATOMS: atom_id res chain seq x y z
N ILE A 1 27.55 -19.15 -11.55
CA ILE A 1 27.58 -17.70 -11.89
C ILE A 1 26.24 -17.26 -12.52
N LEU A 2 25.64 -18.05 -13.43
CA LEU A 2 24.38 -17.70 -14.10
C LEU A 2 23.19 -17.59 -13.12
N VAL A 3 23.13 -18.45 -12.10
CA VAL A 3 22.05 -18.46 -11.09
C VAL A 3 22.02 -17.21 -10.23
N ILE A 4 23.19 -16.60 -9.99
CA ILE A 4 23.29 -15.38 -9.16
C ILE A 4 22.76 -14.15 -9.91
N LEU A 5 22.94 -14.10 -11.23
CA LEU A 5 22.46 -13.01 -12.09
C LEU A 5 20.93 -12.96 -12.20
N PHE A 6 20.25 -14.10 -12.09
CA PHE A 6 18.78 -14.22 -12.21
C PHE A 6 18.07 -14.46 -10.87
N GLN A 7 18.76 -14.27 -9.74
CA GLN A 7 18.19 -14.56 -8.42
C GLN A 7 16.90 -13.78 -8.14
N ASP A 8 16.82 -12.52 -8.54
CA ASP A 8 15.65 -11.69 -8.32
C ASP A 8 14.51 -12.04 -9.29
N ASP A 9 14.82 -12.38 -10.54
CA ASP A 9 13.83 -12.81 -11.53
C ASP A 9 13.27 -14.19 -11.20
N ILE A 10 14.11 -15.12 -10.75
CA ILE A 10 13.68 -16.45 -10.28
C ILE A 10 12.80 -16.31 -9.03
N ARG A 11 13.15 -15.41 -8.11
CA ARG A 11 12.35 -15.13 -6.91
C ARG A 11 10.97 -14.56 -7.29
N ARG A 12 10.90 -13.64 -8.26
CA ARG A 12 9.64 -13.10 -8.80
C ARG A 12 8.75 -14.17 -9.43
N VAL A 13 9.33 -15.08 -10.19
CA VAL A 13 8.59 -16.17 -10.85
C VAL A 13 8.11 -17.19 -9.84
N LEU A 14 8.95 -17.60 -8.90
CA LEU A 14 8.58 -18.58 -7.87
C LEU A 14 7.53 -18.04 -6.88
N SER A 15 7.57 -16.77 -6.52
CA SER A 15 6.56 -16.15 -5.65
C SER A 15 5.18 -16.04 -6.32
N ARG A 16 5.13 -15.95 -7.66
CA ARG A 16 3.87 -15.98 -8.42
C ARG A 16 3.20 -17.37 -8.43
N MET A 17 3.93 -18.44 -8.17
CA MET A 17 3.40 -19.82 -8.19
C MET A 17 2.80 -20.27 -6.85
N GLY A 18 3.07 -19.57 -5.76
CA GLY A 18 2.55 -19.85 -4.43
C GLY A 18 1.26 -19.10 -4.13
N LYS A 19 0.14 -19.46 -4.77
CA LYS A 19 -1.18 -18.92 -4.39
C LYS A 19 -1.55 -19.41 -2.99
N LYS A 20 -1.30 -18.59 -1.96
CA LYS A 20 -1.99 -18.72 -0.68
C LYS A 20 -3.12 -17.70 -0.64
N PRO A 21 -4.36 -18.12 -0.32
CA PRO A 21 -5.44 -17.18 -0.13
C PRO A 21 -5.11 -16.27 1.06
N LEU A 22 -5.21 -14.96 0.86
CA LEU A 22 -4.88 -13.89 1.81
C LEU A 22 -5.78 -13.87 3.08
N LEU A 23 -6.69 -14.82 3.25
CA LEU A 23 -7.72 -14.76 4.29
C LEU A 23 -7.97 -16.12 4.92
N GLY A 24 -7.48 -16.25 6.12
CA GLY A 24 -7.82 -17.35 7.01
C GLY A 24 -7.42 -17.07 8.44
N ASN A 25 -8.25 -16.31 9.17
CA ASN A 25 -8.40 -16.53 10.61
C ASN A 25 -9.71 -15.92 11.10
N ALA A 26 -10.46 -16.69 11.86
CA ALA A 26 -11.68 -16.26 12.52
C ALA A 26 -11.40 -15.06 13.44
N GLY A 27 -11.96 -13.90 13.09
CA GLY A 27 -11.76 -12.62 13.80
C GLY A 27 -11.14 -11.50 12.95
N SER A 28 -10.65 -11.77 11.75
CA SER A 28 -10.20 -10.76 10.80
C SER A 28 -11.39 -10.11 10.07
N LEU A 29 -11.27 -8.81 9.78
CA LEU A 29 -12.19 -8.13 8.87
C LEU A 29 -12.17 -8.86 7.51
N SER A 30 -13.31 -8.87 6.80
CA SER A 30 -13.31 -9.28 5.40
C SER A 30 -12.43 -8.34 4.58
N SER A 31 -11.87 -8.81 3.46
CA SER A 31 -11.08 -7.96 2.54
C SER A 31 -11.84 -6.68 2.20
N LYS A 32 -13.14 -6.79 1.93
CA LYS A 32 -14.03 -5.66 1.64
C LYS A 32 -14.05 -4.61 2.76
N GLN A 33 -14.12 -5.05 4.02
CA GLN A 33 -14.10 -4.14 5.18
C GLN A 33 -12.75 -3.45 5.33
N ILE A 34 -11.64 -4.17 5.11
CA ILE A 34 -10.29 -3.61 5.16
C ILE A 34 -10.13 -2.50 4.11
N LEU A 35 -10.56 -2.77 2.88
CA LEU A 35 -10.52 -1.79 1.79
C LEU A 35 -11.37 -0.56 2.11
N ASP A 36 -12.59 -0.75 2.62
CA ASP A 36 -13.45 0.36 3.00
C ASP A 36 -12.83 1.23 4.09
N GLU A 37 -12.16 0.65 5.09
CA GLU A 37 -11.43 1.40 6.11
C GLU A 37 -10.26 2.20 5.53
N ILE A 38 -9.47 1.62 4.61
CA ILE A 38 -8.37 2.32 3.93
C ILE A 38 -8.90 3.48 3.09
N ILE A 39 -9.97 3.27 2.31
CA ILE A 39 -10.57 4.31 1.47
C ILE A 39 -11.11 5.46 2.33
N ARG A 40 -11.82 5.14 3.41
CA ARG A 40 -12.35 6.14 4.37
C ARG A 40 -11.23 6.93 5.03
N ALA A 41 -10.13 6.26 5.38
CA ALA A 41 -8.95 6.91 5.94
C ALA A 41 -8.28 7.84 4.92
N ALA A 42 -8.02 7.37 3.71
CA ALA A 42 -7.42 8.17 2.63
C ALA A 42 -8.25 9.42 2.32
N THR A 43 -9.59 9.26 2.23
CA THR A 43 -10.51 10.38 2.00
C THR A 43 -10.46 11.40 3.15
N ALA A 44 -10.45 10.93 4.40
CA ALA A 44 -10.39 11.82 5.57
C ALA A 44 -9.05 12.57 5.68
N LEU A 45 -7.93 11.91 5.33
CA LEU A 45 -6.60 12.51 5.31
C LEU A 45 -6.48 13.55 4.20
N ALA A 46 -6.99 13.24 3.00
CA ALA A 46 -7.05 14.17 1.87
C ALA A 46 -7.83 15.45 2.23
N GLN A 47 -9.01 15.32 2.85
CA GLN A 47 -9.82 16.47 3.32
C GLN A 47 -9.07 17.35 4.32
N LYS A 48 -8.18 16.76 5.13
CA LYS A 48 -7.37 17.47 6.13
C LYS A 48 -6.03 17.93 5.59
N LYS A 49 -5.71 17.71 4.32
CA LYS A 49 -4.41 17.97 3.70
C LYS A 49 -3.25 17.29 4.46
N ILE A 50 -3.48 16.07 4.93
CA ILE A 50 -2.47 15.25 5.61
C ILE A 50 -1.95 14.22 4.63
N GLY A 51 -0.64 14.22 4.38
CA GLY A 51 0.02 13.26 3.52
C GLY A 51 0.01 11.86 4.17
N ALA A 52 -0.21 10.82 3.35
CA ALA A 52 -0.23 9.45 3.82
C ALA A 52 0.30 8.47 2.78
N LEU A 53 0.79 7.34 3.24
CA LEU A 53 1.30 6.26 2.40
C LEU A 53 0.92 4.91 2.99
N VAL A 54 -0.04 4.23 2.36
CA VAL A 54 -0.52 2.91 2.80
C VAL A 54 -0.15 1.87 1.76
N VAL A 55 0.63 0.88 2.16
CA VAL A 55 1.11 -0.22 1.32
C VAL A 55 0.34 -1.48 1.68
N ILE A 56 -0.25 -2.12 0.69
CA ILE A 56 -0.99 -3.38 0.85
C ILE A 56 -0.13 -4.49 0.25
N GLU A 57 0.35 -5.41 1.12
CA GLU A 57 1.11 -6.58 0.71
C GLU A 57 0.24 -7.52 -0.11
N ARG A 58 0.82 -8.12 -1.15
CA ARG A 58 0.18 -9.17 -1.95
C ARG A 58 0.96 -10.48 -1.89
N ASN A 59 1.61 -10.87 -2.98
CA ASN A 59 2.34 -12.15 -3.04
C ASN A 59 3.80 -12.02 -2.60
N ILE A 60 4.41 -10.85 -2.81
CA ILE A 60 5.79 -10.57 -2.42
C ILE A 60 5.80 -10.06 -0.99
N ILE A 61 6.48 -10.80 -0.11
CA ILE A 61 6.56 -10.50 1.32
C ILE A 61 7.37 -9.23 1.57
N LEU A 62 6.84 -8.34 2.40
CA LEU A 62 7.43 -7.03 2.71
C LEU A 62 8.21 -6.99 4.04
N SER A 63 8.60 -8.15 4.60
CA SER A 63 9.24 -8.24 5.92
C SER A 63 10.42 -7.28 6.09
N ARG A 64 11.27 -7.13 5.07
CA ARG A 64 12.44 -6.23 5.14
C ARG A 64 12.07 -4.76 5.36
N TYR A 65 10.87 -4.33 4.97
CA TYR A 65 10.37 -2.98 5.19
C TYR A 65 9.62 -2.86 6.51
N ILE A 66 8.94 -3.94 6.92
CA ILE A 66 8.27 -4.05 8.22
C ILE A 66 9.29 -4.00 9.36
N ASP A 67 10.43 -4.69 9.22
CA ASP A 67 11.46 -4.82 10.25
C ASP A 67 12.15 -3.47 10.60
N VAL A 68 12.14 -2.50 9.69
CA VAL A 68 12.69 -1.15 9.94
C VAL A 68 11.64 -0.17 10.45
N GLY A 69 10.37 -0.54 10.49
CA GLY A 69 9.27 0.25 11.02
C GLY A 69 8.97 -0.05 12.49
N ILE A 70 7.94 0.57 12.99
CA ILE A 70 7.38 0.31 14.33
C ILE A 70 6.28 -0.74 14.19
N LEU A 71 6.48 -1.92 14.77
CA LEU A 71 5.50 -3.00 14.76
C LEU A 71 4.24 -2.59 15.53
N LEU A 72 3.09 -2.76 14.90
CA LEU A 72 1.78 -2.43 15.49
C LEU A 72 0.90 -3.66 15.69
N ASP A 73 0.92 -4.59 14.73
CA ASP A 73 0.04 -5.76 14.69
C ASP A 73 -1.42 -5.43 15.06
N ALA A 74 -1.96 -4.41 14.43
CA ALA A 74 -3.25 -3.85 14.77
C ALA A 74 -4.31 -4.12 13.69
N ARG A 75 -5.58 -4.10 14.11
CA ARG A 75 -6.71 -4.15 13.17
C ARG A 75 -6.72 -2.92 12.28
N VAL A 76 -6.99 -3.09 10.99
CA VAL A 76 -7.16 -1.96 10.07
C VAL A 76 -8.43 -1.20 10.46
N SER A 77 -8.30 0.07 10.76
CA SER A 77 -9.40 1.00 10.98
C SER A 77 -9.04 2.40 10.51
N LYS A 78 -10.03 3.14 10.04
CA LYS A 78 -9.88 4.54 9.64
C LYS A 78 -9.24 5.37 10.75
N GLU A 79 -9.72 5.20 11.97
CA GLU A 79 -9.28 5.97 13.15
C GLU A 79 -7.79 5.76 13.42
N LEU A 80 -7.31 4.51 13.37
CA LEU A 80 -5.91 4.20 13.59
C LEU A 80 -5.02 4.77 12.46
N ILE A 81 -5.42 4.58 11.19
CA ILE A 81 -4.66 5.13 10.05
C ILE A 81 -4.56 6.65 10.15
N VAL A 82 -5.68 7.35 10.43
CA VAL A 82 -5.68 8.81 10.59
C VAL A 82 -4.82 9.24 11.79
N SER A 83 -4.82 8.49 12.88
CA SER A 83 -3.99 8.78 14.05
C SER A 83 -2.50 8.59 13.78
N VAL A 84 -2.13 7.55 13.04
CA VAL A 84 -0.73 7.31 12.65
C VAL A 84 -0.21 8.46 11.79
N PHE A 85 -0.95 8.92 10.79
CA PHE A 85 -0.50 9.99 9.89
C PHE A 85 -0.72 11.41 10.43
N HIS A 86 -1.31 11.55 11.63
CA HIS A 86 -1.46 12.88 12.22
C HIS A 86 -0.07 13.53 12.45
N PRO A 87 0.13 14.81 12.10
CA PRO A 87 1.45 15.45 12.15
C PRO A 87 2.12 15.41 13.54
N SER A 88 1.36 15.32 14.62
CA SER A 88 1.89 15.19 15.97
C SER A 88 2.27 13.74 16.35
N SER A 89 1.94 12.76 15.54
CA SER A 89 2.29 11.36 15.79
C SER A 89 3.79 11.14 15.55
N PRO A 90 4.52 10.49 16.45
CA PRO A 90 5.96 10.22 16.27
C PRO A 90 6.24 9.21 15.14
N ILE A 91 5.23 8.54 14.63
CA ILE A 91 5.34 7.50 13.57
C ILE A 91 4.65 7.90 12.27
N HIS A 92 4.38 9.20 12.07
CA HIS A 92 3.70 9.70 10.87
C HIS A 92 4.59 9.76 9.63
N ASP A 93 5.92 9.80 9.83
CA ASP A 93 6.88 9.80 8.73
C ASP A 93 7.17 8.37 8.27
N GLY A 94 6.94 8.11 6.99
CA GLY A 94 7.04 6.78 6.39
C GLY A 94 5.68 6.22 5.97
N ALA A 95 5.62 4.91 5.80
CA ALA A 95 4.44 4.19 5.34
C ALA A 95 3.81 3.33 6.44
N ILE A 96 2.51 3.08 6.32
CA ILE A 96 1.85 1.95 6.94
C ILE A 96 1.92 0.75 5.99
N ILE A 97 2.29 -0.43 6.50
CA ILE A 97 2.23 -1.69 5.76
C ILE A 97 1.09 -2.54 6.30
N VAL A 98 0.16 -2.90 5.41
CA VAL A 98 -0.93 -3.83 5.68
C VAL A 98 -0.55 -5.20 5.15
N GLN A 99 -0.45 -6.16 6.06
CA GLN A 99 -0.10 -7.55 5.79
C GLN A 99 -1.15 -8.46 6.39
N GLN A 100 -1.65 -9.45 5.63
CA GLN A 100 -2.65 -10.41 6.08
C GLN A 100 -3.88 -9.76 6.74
N GLY A 101 -4.32 -8.62 6.22
CA GLY A 101 -5.49 -7.89 6.72
C GLY A 101 -5.29 -7.12 8.02
N ARG A 102 -4.06 -6.94 8.47
CA ARG A 102 -3.69 -6.18 9.68
C ARG A 102 -2.66 -5.10 9.33
N ILE A 103 -2.64 -4.03 10.09
CA ILE A 103 -1.53 -3.08 10.06
C ILE A 103 -0.35 -3.74 10.77
N ALA A 104 0.62 -4.23 9.99
CA ALA A 104 1.80 -4.89 10.52
C ALA A 104 2.73 -3.87 11.20
N ALA A 105 3.03 -2.77 10.52
CA ALA A 105 3.93 -1.73 11.00
C ALA A 105 3.55 -0.35 10.45
N ALA A 106 4.07 0.70 11.10
CA ALA A 106 4.01 2.08 10.66
C ALA A 106 5.39 2.74 10.72
N GLY A 107 5.54 3.93 10.13
CA GLY A 107 6.83 4.60 10.03
C GLY A 107 7.84 3.80 9.21
N CYS A 108 7.38 3.00 8.26
CA CYS A 108 8.25 2.18 7.42
C CYS A 108 8.89 3.03 6.33
N PHE A 109 10.22 3.01 6.26
CA PHE A 109 10.96 3.66 5.18
C PHE A 109 10.99 2.78 3.95
N LEU A 110 10.63 3.37 2.81
CA LEU A 110 10.53 2.68 1.52
C LEU A 110 11.58 3.22 0.53
N PRO A 111 12.00 2.41 -0.46
CA PRO A 111 12.90 2.87 -1.49
C PRO A 111 12.25 3.97 -2.32
N LEU A 112 12.99 5.01 -2.63
CA LEU A 112 12.58 6.02 -3.60
C LEU A 112 12.89 5.52 -5.00
N THR A 113 11.97 5.74 -5.94
CA THR A 113 12.26 5.46 -7.35
C THR A 113 13.48 6.25 -7.82
N ARG A 114 14.31 5.61 -8.63
CA ARG A 114 15.48 6.20 -9.31
C ARG A 114 15.18 6.60 -10.75
N ASP A 115 13.93 6.45 -11.16
CA ASP A 115 13.50 6.74 -12.51
C ASP A 115 13.49 8.26 -12.73
N ASP A 116 14.35 8.73 -13.61
CA ASP A 116 14.48 10.14 -13.96
C ASP A 116 13.31 10.66 -14.82
N GLU A 117 12.49 9.75 -15.38
CA GLU A 117 11.29 10.09 -16.15
C GLU A 117 10.07 10.38 -15.25
N VAL A 118 10.20 10.13 -13.96
CA VAL A 118 9.13 10.45 -12.99
C VAL A 118 8.99 11.96 -12.84
N ASP A 119 7.75 12.44 -12.96
CA ASP A 119 7.37 13.83 -12.81
C ASP A 119 8.10 14.50 -11.61
N PRO A 120 8.96 15.50 -11.83
CA PRO A 120 9.75 16.14 -10.77
C PRO A 120 8.89 16.81 -9.70
N ASN A 121 7.62 17.10 -10.00
CA ASN A 121 6.67 17.69 -9.05
C ASN A 121 6.05 16.66 -8.09
N LEU A 122 6.44 15.38 -8.20
CA LEU A 122 6.02 14.37 -7.24
C LEU A 122 6.78 14.47 -5.93
N GLY A 123 6.05 14.64 -4.84
CA GLY A 123 6.61 14.62 -3.48
C GLY A 123 7.21 13.25 -3.11
N THR A 124 7.98 13.23 -2.03
CA THR A 124 8.71 12.05 -1.53
C THR A 124 7.82 10.83 -1.33
N ARG A 125 6.58 10.99 -0.84
CA ARG A 125 5.63 9.89 -0.64
C ARG A 125 5.24 9.21 -1.95
N HIS A 126 5.04 9.97 -3.01
CA HIS A 126 4.75 9.40 -4.34
C HIS A 126 5.97 8.69 -4.92
N ARG A 127 7.16 9.25 -4.75
CA ARG A 127 8.42 8.59 -5.19
C ARG A 127 8.67 7.30 -4.43
N ALA A 128 8.34 7.24 -3.14
CA ALA A 128 8.40 6.03 -2.34
C ALA A 128 7.33 4.99 -2.77
N ALA A 129 6.11 5.46 -3.10
CA ALA A 129 5.06 4.59 -3.62
C ALA A 129 5.47 3.92 -4.95
N ILE A 130 6.06 4.68 -5.86
CA ILE A 130 6.59 4.15 -7.12
C ILE A 130 7.72 3.16 -6.84
N GLY A 131 8.71 3.53 -6.02
CA GLY A 131 9.87 2.69 -5.73
C GLY A 131 9.49 1.33 -5.17
N ILE A 132 8.62 1.28 -4.15
CA ILE A 132 8.16 0.00 -3.58
C ILE A 132 7.35 -0.83 -4.58
N SER A 133 6.50 -0.19 -5.39
CA SER A 133 5.68 -0.89 -6.38
C SER A 133 6.47 -1.39 -7.60
N GLN A 134 7.65 -0.80 -7.87
CA GLN A 134 8.58 -1.31 -8.89
C GLN A 134 9.35 -2.54 -8.39
N GLU A 135 9.68 -2.60 -7.08
CA GLU A 135 10.42 -3.71 -6.48
C GLU A 135 9.53 -4.88 -6.05
N THR A 136 8.22 -4.64 -5.91
CA THR A 136 7.26 -5.64 -5.39
C THR A 136 5.94 -5.56 -6.17
N ASP A 137 5.04 -6.50 -5.90
CA ASP A 137 3.66 -6.48 -6.43
C ASP A 137 2.67 -5.78 -5.49
N ALA A 138 3.17 -5.00 -4.53
CA ALA A 138 2.34 -4.30 -3.57
C ALA A 138 1.44 -3.24 -4.24
N ILE A 139 0.25 -3.06 -3.68
CA ILE A 139 -0.65 -1.97 -4.03
C ILE A 139 -0.41 -0.82 -3.05
N VAL A 140 -0.23 0.39 -3.57
CA VAL A 140 0.08 1.54 -2.73
C VAL A 140 -0.95 2.63 -2.90
N VAL A 141 -1.55 3.07 -1.80
CA VAL A 141 -2.43 4.25 -1.75
C VAL A 141 -1.64 5.41 -1.16
N ALA A 142 -1.47 6.48 -1.93
CA ALA A 142 -0.78 7.68 -1.52
C ALA A 142 -1.74 8.87 -1.46
N VAL A 143 -1.61 9.69 -0.42
CA VAL A 143 -2.36 10.95 -0.26
C VAL A 143 -1.37 12.09 -0.25
N SER A 144 -1.59 13.09 -1.12
CA SER A 144 -0.78 14.30 -1.20
C SER A 144 -1.22 15.32 -0.14
N GLU A 145 -0.27 15.87 0.59
CA GLU A 145 -0.51 16.98 1.51
C GLU A 145 -0.63 18.34 0.81
N GLU A 146 -0.10 18.47 -0.41
CA GLU A 146 -0.09 19.70 -1.16
C GLU A 146 -1.44 19.98 -1.84
N ASN A 147 -1.94 19.00 -2.58
CA ASN A 147 -3.13 19.13 -3.42
C ASN A 147 -4.31 18.26 -3.01
N SER A 148 -4.19 17.52 -1.90
CA SER A 148 -5.22 16.60 -1.39
C SER A 148 -5.56 15.43 -2.35
N ALA A 149 -4.77 15.22 -3.38
CA ALA A 149 -5.00 14.15 -4.35
C ALA A 149 -4.76 12.77 -3.72
N ILE A 150 -5.66 11.84 -3.99
CA ILE A 150 -5.48 10.43 -3.69
C ILE A 150 -4.98 9.75 -4.96
N SER A 151 -3.90 9.00 -4.83
CA SER A 151 -3.26 8.26 -5.91
C SER A 151 -3.17 6.78 -5.57
N LEU A 152 -3.32 5.94 -6.57
CA LEU A 152 -3.08 4.50 -6.50
C LEU A 152 -1.86 4.18 -7.34
N VAL A 153 -0.91 3.44 -6.77
CA VAL A 153 0.34 3.08 -7.46
C VAL A 153 0.50 1.57 -7.47
N VAL A 154 0.71 1.01 -8.65
CA VAL A 154 0.91 -0.43 -8.89
C VAL A 154 1.89 -0.61 -10.03
N ASP A 155 2.86 -1.49 -9.88
CA ASP A 155 3.89 -1.80 -10.90
C ASP A 155 4.58 -0.54 -11.48
N GLY A 156 4.81 0.48 -10.65
CA GLY A 156 5.40 1.76 -11.03
C GLY A 156 4.43 2.76 -11.70
N VAL A 157 3.20 2.34 -11.99
CA VAL A 157 2.19 3.19 -12.64
C VAL A 157 1.35 3.93 -11.62
N VAL A 158 1.23 5.26 -11.78
CA VAL A 158 0.48 6.14 -10.89
C VAL A 158 -0.86 6.54 -11.49
N SER A 159 -1.95 6.14 -10.87
CA SER A 159 -3.31 6.62 -11.15
C SER A 159 -3.65 7.74 -10.17
N ARG A 160 -3.75 8.99 -10.65
CA ARG A 160 -3.91 10.20 -9.81
C ARG A 160 -5.35 10.68 -9.72
N ASN A 161 -5.61 11.51 -8.71
CA ASN A 161 -6.89 12.23 -8.52
C ASN A 161 -8.10 11.30 -8.45
N LEU A 162 -7.94 10.16 -7.79
CA LEU A 162 -9.02 9.20 -7.60
C LEU A 162 -9.99 9.71 -6.53
N ASP A 163 -11.28 9.66 -6.82
CA ASP A 163 -12.29 9.77 -5.79
C ASP A 163 -12.49 8.44 -5.04
N ALA A 164 -13.31 8.46 -3.97
CA ALA A 164 -13.54 7.27 -3.16
C ALA A 164 -14.18 6.12 -3.94
N LYS A 165 -14.99 6.42 -4.97
CA LYS A 165 -15.66 5.42 -5.80
C LYS A 165 -14.69 4.77 -6.78
N ASP A 166 -13.87 5.58 -7.44
CA ASP A 166 -12.86 5.09 -8.38
C ASP A 166 -11.76 4.32 -7.67
N LEU A 167 -11.29 4.80 -6.51
CA LEU A 167 -10.33 4.08 -5.67
C LEU A 167 -10.90 2.71 -5.24
N ARG A 168 -12.16 2.65 -4.83
CA ARG A 168 -12.83 1.39 -4.45
C ARG A 168 -12.88 0.41 -5.62
N ARG A 169 -13.29 0.87 -6.80
CA ARG A 169 -13.36 0.05 -8.01
C ARG A 169 -11.99 -0.51 -8.36
N ALA A 170 -10.98 0.35 -8.39
CA ALA A 170 -9.62 -0.06 -8.73
C ALA A 170 -9.04 -1.07 -7.72
N LEU A 171 -9.22 -0.83 -6.41
CA LEU A 171 -8.72 -1.74 -5.37
C LEU A 171 -9.41 -3.11 -5.43
N ARG A 172 -10.73 -3.17 -5.66
CA ARG A 172 -11.47 -4.44 -5.80
C ARG A 172 -10.97 -5.23 -7.01
N SER A 173 -10.85 -4.57 -8.16
CA SER A 173 -10.34 -5.21 -9.38
C SER A 173 -8.94 -5.80 -9.18
N LEU A 174 -8.02 -5.05 -8.56
CA LEU A 174 -6.65 -5.49 -8.29
C LEU A 174 -6.54 -6.65 -7.30
N LEU A 175 -7.51 -6.78 -6.39
CA LEU A 175 -7.54 -7.84 -5.37
C LEU A 175 -8.45 -9.03 -5.77
N GLY A 176 -9.05 -8.97 -6.97
CA GLY A 176 -9.85 -10.08 -7.52
C GLY A 176 -11.22 -10.25 -6.86
N GLU A 177 -11.79 -9.18 -6.28
CA GLU A 177 -13.09 -9.22 -5.60
C GLU A 177 -14.29 -8.97 -6.53
N ASP A 178 -14.06 -8.62 -7.80
CA ASP A 178 -15.13 -8.29 -8.76
C ASP A 178 -15.90 -9.52 -9.30
N THR A 179 -15.46 -10.75 -8.99
CA THR A 179 -16.06 -11.97 -9.52
C THR A 179 -17.15 -12.60 -8.64
N ALA A 180 -17.51 -12.01 -7.50
CA ALA A 180 -18.40 -12.63 -6.53
C ALA A 180 -19.82 -12.01 -6.46
N GLU A 181 -20.13 -10.94 -7.20
CA GLU A 181 -21.44 -10.26 -7.13
C GLU A 181 -22.32 -10.40 -8.40
N GLU A 182 -21.88 -11.16 -9.42
CA GLU A 182 -22.68 -11.42 -10.65
C GLU A 182 -23.05 -12.91 -10.84
N ALA A 183 -23.15 -13.71 -9.79
CA ALA A 183 -23.60 -15.11 -9.87
C ALA A 183 -24.82 -15.35 -8.97
#